data_0748f59d86066114577993fb5ba4bc0e
#
_entry.id   0748f59d86066114577993fb5ba4bc0e
#
_cell.length_a   1.000
_cell.length_b   1.000
_cell.length_c   1.000
_cell.angle_alpha   90.00
_cell.angle_beta   90.00
_cell.angle_gamma   90.00
#
_symmetry.space_group_name_H-M   'P 1'
#
loop_
_entity.id
_entity.type
_entity.pdbx_description
1 polymer ?
#
loop_
_entity_poly.entity_id
_entity_poly.type
_entity_poly.pdbx_seq_one_letter_code
_entity_poly.pdbx_strand_id
1 'polypeptide(L)'
;MLARALAIVSGLMLGGCSLSGLLPDWTSTDVAGPEPAYRFMIANKLKDILGDPAPTDTLQISTATRIDSLKGASWRVCLKAQKFPLLPRYYAVFFQRGQMVDSRLSVLIDQCEIQSYSAYDWKADMNDPSVR
;
A
#
# COMPACT_ATOMS: atom_id res chain seq x y z
N MET A 1 -52.72 -57.35 31.88
CA MET A 1 -51.65 -58.02 31.12
C MET A 1 -50.81 -56.96 30.44
N LEU A 2 -49.52 -57.05 30.64
CA LEU A 2 -48.54 -56.03 30.38
C LEU A 2 -48.35 -55.73 28.88
N ALA A 3 -48.39 -54.43 28.51
CA ALA A 3 -47.82 -53.94 27.25
C ALA A 3 -46.67 -53.01 27.57
N ARG A 4 -45.44 -53.48 27.33
CA ARG A 4 -44.23 -52.69 27.42
C ARG A 4 -44.08 -51.81 26.16
N ALA A 5 -44.20 -50.51 26.32
CA ALA A 5 -43.86 -49.58 25.27
C ALA A 5 -42.35 -49.25 25.38
N LEU A 6 -41.58 -49.68 24.38
CA LEU A 6 -40.20 -49.24 24.18
C LEU A 6 -40.23 -47.88 23.46
N ALA A 7 -39.83 -46.86 24.14
CA ALA A 7 -39.52 -45.56 23.51
C ALA A 7 -38.10 -45.57 23.00
N ILE A 8 -37.93 -45.59 21.69
CA ILE A 8 -36.65 -45.41 21.02
C ILE A 8 -36.43 -43.91 20.86
N VAL A 9 -35.56 -43.36 21.67
CA VAL A 9 -35.10 -41.98 21.51
C VAL A 9 -33.97 -42.03 20.45
N SER A 10 -34.32 -41.69 19.23
CA SER A 10 -33.34 -41.44 18.16
C SER A 10 -32.73 -40.06 18.38
N GLY A 11 -31.56 -40.02 18.98
CA GLY A 11 -30.76 -38.82 19.04
C GLY A 11 -30.17 -38.47 17.65
N LEU A 12 -30.74 -37.49 16.98
CA LEU A 12 -30.10 -36.86 15.82
C LEU A 12 -28.90 -36.04 16.33
N MET A 13 -27.74 -36.61 16.22
CA MET A 13 -26.49 -35.87 16.28
C MET A 13 -26.36 -35.03 14.99
N LEU A 14 -26.83 -33.80 15.00
CA LEU A 14 -26.47 -32.80 13.99
C LEU A 14 -24.98 -32.49 14.17
N GLY A 15 -24.14 -33.25 13.52
CA GLY A 15 -22.72 -32.90 13.36
C GLY A 15 -22.64 -31.64 12.51
N GLY A 16 -22.56 -30.51 13.18
CA GLY A 16 -22.24 -29.24 12.52
C GLY A 16 -20.83 -29.33 11.94
N CYS A 17 -20.71 -29.63 10.66
CA CYS A 17 -19.48 -29.41 9.93
C CYS A 17 -19.24 -27.90 9.92
N SER A 18 -18.32 -27.44 10.74
CA SER A 18 -17.82 -26.07 10.65
C SER A 18 -17.08 -25.92 9.33
N LEU A 19 -17.74 -25.34 8.35
CA LEU A 19 -17.18 -24.99 7.04
C LEU A 19 -16.17 -23.84 7.11
N SER A 20 -15.87 -23.37 8.32
CA SER A 20 -14.96 -22.25 8.55
C SER A 20 -13.51 -22.48 8.09
N GLY A 21 -13.12 -23.72 7.80
CA GLY A 21 -11.78 -24.03 7.27
C GLY A 21 -11.69 -24.10 5.72
N LEU A 22 -12.82 -23.97 5.01
CA LEU A 22 -12.86 -24.10 3.55
C LEU A 22 -12.99 -22.75 2.81
N LEU A 23 -13.28 -21.67 3.53
CA LEU A 23 -13.27 -20.34 2.92
C LEU A 23 -11.82 -19.86 2.86
N PRO A 24 -11.33 -19.42 1.69
CA PRO A 24 -10.04 -18.77 1.63
C PRO A 24 -10.08 -17.56 2.57
N ASP A 25 -9.08 -17.46 3.40
CA ASP A 25 -8.92 -16.34 4.31
C ASP A 25 -8.59 -15.07 3.49
N TRP A 26 -9.62 -14.37 3.07
CA TRP A 26 -9.50 -13.11 2.34
C TRP A 26 -8.94 -12.00 3.21
N THR A 27 -8.80 -12.23 4.51
CA THR A 27 -8.47 -11.18 5.47
C THR A 27 -7.00 -11.11 5.84
N SER A 28 -6.17 -12.09 5.44
CA SER A 28 -4.87 -12.27 6.09
C SER A 28 -3.63 -12.01 5.26
N THR A 29 -3.78 -11.63 3.98
CA THR A 29 -2.58 -11.22 3.24
C THR A 29 -2.54 -9.70 3.18
N ASP A 30 -1.86 -9.10 4.13
CA ASP A 30 -1.53 -7.68 4.07
C ASP A 30 -0.55 -7.44 2.91
N VAL A 31 -1.11 -7.18 1.74
CA VAL A 31 -0.35 -6.95 0.51
C VAL A 31 0.50 -5.70 0.62
N ALA A 32 0.07 -4.70 1.39
CA ALA A 32 0.84 -3.49 1.61
C ALA A 32 2.13 -3.77 2.38
N GLY A 33 2.07 -4.69 3.35
CA GLY A 33 3.19 -4.95 4.25
C GLY A 33 3.52 -3.78 5.17
N PRO A 34 4.68 -3.80 5.81
CA PRO A 34 5.14 -2.69 6.64
C PRO A 34 5.45 -1.46 5.80
N GLU A 35 5.50 -0.31 6.44
CA GLU A 35 5.91 0.94 5.80
C GLU A 35 7.30 0.79 5.19
N PRO A 36 7.47 1.09 3.89
CA PRO A 36 8.75 0.91 3.22
C PRO A 36 9.77 2.00 3.58
N ALA A 37 11.05 1.73 3.36
CA ALA A 37 12.09 2.75 3.38
C ALA A 37 12.01 3.63 2.11
N TYR A 38 10.89 4.30 1.93
CA TYR A 38 10.51 4.95 0.68
C TYR A 38 11.47 6.06 0.24
N ARG A 39 12.00 6.83 1.17
CA ARG A 39 12.92 7.94 0.84
C ARG A 39 14.15 7.45 0.10
N PHE A 40 14.78 6.39 0.60
CA PHE A 40 15.93 5.76 -0.04
C PHE A 40 15.58 5.13 -1.40
N MET A 41 14.46 4.40 -1.45
CA MET A 41 14.03 3.72 -2.67
C MET A 41 13.68 4.70 -3.78
N ILE A 42 12.99 5.80 -3.46
CA ILE A 42 12.68 6.86 -4.41
C ILE A 42 13.95 7.57 -4.88
N ALA A 43 14.89 7.85 -3.98
CA ALA A 43 16.16 8.49 -4.34
C ALA A 43 16.90 7.69 -5.42
N ASN A 44 16.94 6.37 -5.28
CA ASN A 44 17.61 5.49 -6.24
C ASN A 44 16.87 5.34 -7.58
N LYS A 45 15.58 5.67 -7.62
CA LYS A 45 14.72 5.56 -8.80
C LYS A 45 14.22 6.91 -9.34
N LEU A 46 14.80 8.00 -8.87
CA LEU A 46 14.28 9.33 -9.14
C LEU A 46 14.22 9.66 -10.64
N LYS A 47 15.21 9.25 -11.42
CA LYS A 47 15.21 9.42 -12.88
C LYS A 47 14.06 8.69 -13.54
N ASP A 48 13.78 7.48 -13.10
CA ASP A 48 12.69 6.68 -13.65
C ASP A 48 11.32 7.29 -13.33
N ILE A 49 11.21 7.92 -12.14
CA ILE A 49 9.96 8.57 -11.69
C ILE A 49 9.73 9.90 -12.40
N LEU A 50 10.74 10.76 -12.44
CA LEU A 50 10.62 12.14 -12.93
C LEU A 50 10.97 12.28 -14.41
N GLY A 51 11.66 11.31 -14.99
CA GLY A 51 12.26 11.41 -16.30
C GLY A 51 13.66 12.06 -16.26
N ASP A 52 14.36 12.03 -17.39
CA ASP A 52 15.70 12.59 -17.53
C ASP A 52 15.70 13.67 -18.64
N PRO A 53 16.18 14.89 -18.38
CA PRO A 53 16.62 15.41 -17.10
C PRO A 53 15.44 15.64 -16.13
N ALA A 54 15.69 15.46 -14.82
CA ALA A 54 14.70 15.73 -13.80
C ALA A 54 14.25 17.21 -13.90
N PRO A 55 12.99 17.48 -14.24
CA PRO A 55 12.55 18.84 -14.56
C PRO A 55 12.19 19.61 -13.29
N THR A 56 13.14 19.77 -12.37
CA THR A 56 12.81 20.38 -11.08
C THR A 56 13.90 21.30 -10.55
N ASP A 57 13.48 22.46 -10.06
CA ASP A 57 14.30 23.36 -9.26
C ASP A 57 14.14 23.04 -7.76
N THR A 58 12.94 22.56 -7.37
CA THR A 58 12.65 22.11 -6.01
C THR A 58 11.95 20.77 -6.03
N LEU A 59 12.29 19.93 -5.08
CA LEU A 59 11.66 18.63 -4.87
C LEU A 59 11.19 18.50 -3.43
N GLN A 60 9.96 18.08 -3.26
CA GLN A 60 9.34 17.84 -1.96
C GLN A 60 8.71 16.46 -1.94
N ILE A 61 8.60 15.89 -0.76
CA ILE A 61 8.07 14.55 -0.53
C ILE A 61 7.00 14.57 0.56
N SER A 62 5.97 13.77 0.38
CA SER A 62 4.97 13.50 1.42
C SER A 62 5.43 12.37 2.34
N THR A 63 4.72 12.17 3.45
CA THR A 63 4.81 10.93 4.20
C THR A 63 4.13 9.80 3.45
N ALA A 64 4.48 8.55 3.76
CA ALA A 64 3.80 7.39 3.24
C ALA A 64 2.38 7.29 3.84
N THR A 65 1.40 7.04 3.00
CA THR A 65 0.00 6.86 3.40
C THR A 65 -0.47 5.51 2.90
N ARG A 66 -1.04 4.70 3.78
CA ARG A 66 -1.67 3.45 3.40
C ARG A 66 -2.98 3.73 2.67
N ILE A 67 -3.14 3.12 1.52
CA ILE A 67 -4.35 3.21 0.71
C ILE A 67 -4.85 1.82 0.34
N ASP A 68 -6.16 1.69 0.21
CA ASP A 68 -6.81 0.48 -0.27
C ASP A 68 -7.30 0.70 -1.71
N SER A 69 -7.07 -0.27 -2.56
CA SER A 69 -7.50 -0.25 -3.95
C SER A 69 -8.03 -1.62 -4.37
N LEU A 70 -8.63 -1.69 -5.55
CA LEU A 70 -9.07 -2.97 -6.13
C LEU A 70 -7.94 -3.97 -6.35
N LYS A 71 -6.70 -3.49 -6.43
CA LYS A 71 -5.48 -4.30 -6.54
C LYS A 71 -4.87 -4.69 -5.19
N GLY A 72 -5.55 -4.38 -4.09
CA GLY A 72 -5.09 -4.60 -2.74
C GLY A 72 -4.54 -3.34 -2.07
N ALA A 73 -4.20 -3.46 -0.78
CA ALA A 73 -3.61 -2.38 -0.02
C ALA A 73 -2.19 -2.07 -0.49
N SER A 74 -1.82 -0.80 -0.51
CA SER A 74 -0.49 -0.33 -0.84
C SER A 74 -0.12 0.91 -0.02
N TRP A 75 1.15 1.25 0.01
CA TRP A 75 1.64 2.53 0.51
C TRP A 75 1.79 3.49 -0.66
N ARG A 76 1.27 4.69 -0.50
CA ARG A 76 1.43 5.77 -1.48
C ARG A 76 2.33 6.84 -0.89
N VAL A 77 3.29 7.29 -1.68
CA VAL A 77 4.12 8.46 -1.41
C VAL A 77 3.97 9.42 -2.58
N CYS A 78 3.81 10.69 -2.29
CA CYS A 78 3.71 11.72 -3.32
C CYS A 78 4.99 12.54 -3.39
N LEU A 79 5.39 12.90 -4.60
CA LEU A 79 6.44 13.86 -4.88
C LEU A 79 5.85 15.10 -5.52
N LYS A 80 6.34 16.25 -5.10
CA LYS A 80 6.03 17.54 -5.71
C LYS A 80 7.30 18.13 -6.31
N ALA A 81 7.34 18.18 -7.62
CA ALA A 81 8.45 18.72 -8.38
C ALA A 81 8.04 20.05 -9.01
N GLN A 82 8.84 21.09 -8.85
CA GLN A 82 8.56 22.39 -9.42
C GLN A 82 9.78 22.92 -10.15
N LYS A 83 9.54 23.40 -11.38
CA LYS A 83 10.49 24.11 -12.20
C LYS A 83 9.91 25.48 -12.53
N PHE A 84 10.48 26.54 -11.96
CA PHE A 84 9.98 27.88 -12.17
C PHE A 84 10.19 28.33 -13.64
N PRO A 85 9.23 29.07 -14.22
CA PRO A 85 7.95 29.55 -13.67
C PRO A 85 6.77 28.58 -13.87
N LEU A 86 7.00 27.32 -14.19
CA LEU A 86 5.96 26.33 -14.44
C LEU A 86 5.22 25.96 -13.16
N LEU A 87 3.98 25.49 -13.32
CA LEU A 87 3.21 24.92 -12.22
C LEU A 87 3.89 23.65 -11.68
N PRO A 88 3.73 23.34 -10.39
CA PRO A 88 4.26 22.11 -9.83
C PRO A 88 3.64 20.87 -10.48
N ARG A 89 4.44 19.83 -10.61
CA ARG A 89 3.98 18.50 -11.01
C ARG A 89 4.00 17.56 -9.82
N TYR A 90 2.98 16.74 -9.74
CA TYR A 90 2.83 15.75 -8.68
C TYR A 90 3.01 14.34 -9.26
N TYR A 91 3.74 13.51 -8.53
CA TYR A 91 3.97 12.13 -8.88
C TYR A 91 3.53 11.24 -7.73
N ALA A 92 2.85 10.16 -8.04
CA ALA A 92 2.46 9.16 -7.07
C ALA A 92 3.35 7.92 -7.22
N VAL A 93 3.89 7.45 -6.12
CA VAL A 93 4.74 6.26 -6.05
C VAL A 93 4.10 5.27 -5.11
N PHE A 94 3.97 4.03 -5.54
CA PHE A 94 3.25 2.98 -4.81
C PHE A 94 4.19 1.86 -4.41
N PHE A 95 3.99 1.37 -3.20
CA PHE A 95 4.80 0.29 -2.61
C PHE A 95 3.91 -0.81 -2.07
N GLN A 96 4.36 -2.04 -2.25
CA GLN A 96 3.77 -3.22 -1.63
C GLN A 96 4.90 -4.15 -1.19
N ARG A 97 4.79 -4.69 0.02
CA ARG A 97 5.77 -5.63 0.57
C ARG A 97 7.22 -5.12 0.52
N GLY A 98 7.40 -3.84 0.84
CA GLY A 98 8.71 -3.20 0.86
C GLY A 98 9.31 -2.91 -0.50
N GLN A 99 8.54 -3.02 -1.60
CA GLN A 99 9.03 -2.77 -2.95
C GLN A 99 8.19 -1.72 -3.68
N MET A 100 8.82 -0.93 -4.51
CA MET A 100 8.14 -0.03 -5.43
C MET A 100 7.46 -0.85 -6.53
N VAL A 101 6.14 -0.74 -6.63
CA VAL A 101 5.35 -1.50 -7.60
C VAL A 101 4.84 -0.65 -8.76
N ASP A 102 4.73 0.65 -8.57
CA ASP A 102 4.29 1.58 -9.61
C ASP A 102 4.76 3.01 -9.30
N SER A 103 4.93 3.81 -10.32
CA SER A 103 5.14 5.25 -10.23
C SER A 103 4.55 5.93 -11.46
N ARG A 104 3.90 7.06 -11.25
CA ARG A 104 3.23 7.78 -12.35
C ARG A 104 3.02 9.25 -12.02
N LEU A 105 2.77 10.03 -13.06
CA LEU A 105 2.20 11.36 -12.87
C LEU A 105 0.88 11.23 -12.12
N SER A 106 0.72 11.98 -11.03
CA SER A 106 -0.46 11.88 -10.17
C SER A 106 -1.72 12.28 -10.92
N VAL A 107 -2.76 11.52 -10.68
CA VAL A 107 -4.14 11.83 -11.10
C VAL A 107 -4.98 12.15 -9.87
N LEU A 108 -6.19 12.67 -10.07
CA LEU A 108 -7.05 13.17 -8.99
C LEU A 108 -7.25 12.17 -7.85
N ILE A 109 -7.45 10.88 -8.19
CA ILE A 109 -7.67 9.82 -7.20
C ILE A 109 -6.45 9.57 -6.31
N ASP A 110 -5.25 9.92 -6.76
CA ASP A 110 -4.02 9.75 -5.98
C ASP A 110 -3.91 10.77 -4.84
N GLN A 111 -4.67 11.86 -4.91
CA GLN A 111 -4.75 12.92 -3.90
C GLN A 111 -3.40 13.56 -3.54
N CYS A 112 -2.46 13.57 -4.46
CA CYS A 112 -1.13 14.13 -4.22
C CYS A 112 -1.17 15.66 -4.07
N GLU A 113 -2.12 16.34 -4.70
CA GLU A 113 -2.23 17.80 -4.63
C GLU A 113 -2.62 18.33 -3.24
N ILE A 114 -3.25 17.49 -2.42
CA ILE A 114 -3.73 17.86 -1.08
C ILE A 114 -2.86 17.33 0.06
N GLN A 115 -1.72 16.71 -0.24
CA GLN A 115 -0.81 16.19 0.76
C GLN A 115 0.04 17.30 1.39
N SER A 116 0.54 17.03 2.59
CA SER A 116 1.58 17.87 3.22
C SER A 116 2.95 17.44 2.74
N TYR A 117 3.78 18.39 2.37
CA TYR A 117 5.09 18.17 1.80
C TYR A 117 6.20 18.75 2.66
N SER A 118 7.34 18.10 2.65
CA SER A 118 8.60 18.59 3.21
C SER A 118 9.69 18.57 2.14
N ALA A 119 10.71 19.38 2.30
CA ALA A 119 11.85 19.40 1.40
C ALA A 119 12.49 18.00 1.30
N TYR A 120 12.88 17.59 0.09
CA TYR A 120 13.45 16.29 -0.17
C TYR A 120 14.85 16.40 -0.76
N ASP A 121 15.86 16.17 0.08
CA ASP A 121 17.25 16.05 -0.34
C ASP A 121 17.55 14.57 -0.69
N TRP A 122 17.20 14.19 -1.91
CA TRP A 122 17.37 12.83 -2.39
C TRP A 122 18.84 12.38 -2.44
N LYS A 123 19.80 13.32 -2.58
CA LYS A 123 21.24 13.00 -2.58
C LYS A 123 21.71 12.57 -1.20
N ALA A 124 21.23 13.26 -0.16
CA ALA A 124 21.50 12.88 1.23
C ALA A 124 20.87 11.51 1.55
N ASP A 125 19.60 11.31 1.19
CA ASP A 125 18.88 10.06 1.45
C ASP A 125 19.49 8.85 0.69
N MET A 126 20.05 9.06 -0.50
CA MET A 126 20.73 8.01 -1.24
C MET A 126 21.97 7.46 -0.52
N ASN A 127 22.64 8.29 0.24
CA ASN A 127 23.87 7.98 0.92
C ASN A 127 23.69 7.65 2.41
N ASP A 128 22.48 7.77 2.95
CA ASP A 128 22.19 7.53 4.36
C ASP A 128 22.00 6.03 4.64
N PRO A 129 22.92 5.39 5.37
CA PRO A 129 22.80 3.96 5.69
C PRO A 129 21.64 3.65 6.65
N SER A 130 21.13 4.65 7.39
CA SER A 130 20.03 4.46 8.35
C SER A 130 18.67 4.32 7.67
N VAL A 131 18.57 4.64 6.39
CA VAL A 131 17.35 4.64 5.60
C VAL A 131 17.20 3.37 4.75
N ARG A 132 18.17 2.45 4.85
CA ARG A 132 18.17 1.17 4.10
C ARG A 132 17.35 0.09 4.75
#